data_0d807b6960f4a7e81f97521983f8cbf7
#
_entry.id   0d807b6960f4a7e81f97521983f8cbf7
#
_cell.length_a   1.000
_cell.length_b   1.000
_cell.length_c   1.000
_cell.angle_alpha   90.00
_cell.angle_beta   90.00
_cell.angle_gamma   90.00
#
_symmetry.space_group_name_H-M   'P 1'
#
loop_
_entity.id
_entity.type
_entity.pdbx_description
1 polymer ?
#
loop_
_entity_poly.entity_id
_entity_poly.type
_entity_poly.pdbx_seq_one_letter_code
_entity_poly.pdbx_strand_id
1 'polypeptide(L)'
;RDNGQYDYQQEILWATGACMMIRSKDYWDAGGLDGRFFAHNEEIDLCRRLRLMGRQIYCIPESEVYHVGGGTLPKSNPMKTFLNFRNNLTMLYKNLSDNELKKVMRMRWFLDYLAAFEMLILGRNWGDFKAVFKARKAFKAWRADFDEDRRQIQASRQETEIPQIYQKSILWQNYAKGKKTFKDLM
;
A
#
# COMPACT_ATOMS: atom_id res chain seq x y z
N ARG A 1 -4.46 -2.62 -20.51
CA ARG A 1 -3.24 -2.67 -21.36
C ARG A 1 -2.65 -1.28 -21.38
N ASP A 2 -1.34 -1.20 -21.39
CA ASP A 2 -0.62 0.03 -21.67
C ASP A 2 -0.71 0.30 -23.18
N ASN A 3 -1.15 1.51 -23.53
CA ASN A 3 -1.32 2.01 -24.89
C ASN A 3 -0.67 3.40 -25.01
N GLY A 4 0.40 3.67 -24.27
CA GLY A 4 1.06 4.98 -24.20
C GLY A 4 0.34 6.01 -23.34
N GLN A 5 -0.69 5.60 -22.58
CA GLN A 5 -1.45 6.53 -21.71
C GLN A 5 -0.69 6.97 -20.46
N TYR A 6 0.49 6.42 -20.22
CA TYR A 6 1.37 6.76 -19.10
C TYR A 6 2.71 7.36 -19.55
N ASP A 7 2.90 7.56 -20.86
CA ASP A 7 4.15 8.04 -21.46
C ASP A 7 4.31 9.56 -21.32
N TYR A 8 3.95 10.11 -20.16
CA TYR A 8 4.17 11.51 -19.83
C TYR A 8 4.52 11.66 -18.35
N GLN A 9 5.33 12.65 -18.06
CA GLN A 9 5.66 12.97 -16.68
C GLN A 9 4.41 13.36 -15.91
N GLN A 10 4.16 12.68 -14.78
CA GLN A 10 3.01 12.94 -13.94
C GLN A 10 3.32 12.72 -12.47
N GLU A 11 2.62 13.45 -11.61
CA GLU A 11 2.68 13.25 -10.18
C GLU A 11 1.90 11.98 -9.81
N ILE A 12 2.52 11.13 -8.99
CA ILE A 12 1.97 9.84 -8.57
C ILE A 12 1.91 9.74 -7.05
N LEU A 13 1.10 8.83 -6.52
CA LEU A 13 0.98 8.60 -5.08
C LEU A 13 2.22 7.90 -4.52
N TRP A 14 2.73 6.89 -5.22
CA TRP A 14 3.87 6.09 -4.79
C TRP A 14 4.60 5.48 -5.99
N ALA A 15 5.87 5.18 -5.80
CA ALA A 15 6.71 4.50 -6.78
C ALA A 15 7.09 3.11 -6.26
N THR A 16 7.28 2.16 -7.16
CA THR A 16 7.77 0.82 -6.79
C THR A 16 9.25 0.87 -6.42
N GLY A 17 9.63 0.06 -5.44
CA GLY A 17 11.04 -0.10 -5.04
C GLY A 17 11.96 -0.62 -6.15
N ALA A 18 11.42 -1.17 -7.23
CA ALA A 18 12.21 -1.64 -8.37
C ALA A 18 12.87 -0.49 -9.16
N CYS A 19 12.26 0.70 -9.18
CA CYS A 19 12.80 1.88 -9.84
C CYS A 19 12.39 3.15 -9.08
N MET A 20 13.14 3.47 -8.03
CA MET A 20 12.88 4.64 -7.20
C MET A 20 14.17 5.42 -6.96
N MET A 21 14.16 6.71 -7.28
CA MET A 21 15.21 7.64 -6.93
C MET A 21 14.68 8.64 -5.91
N ILE A 22 15.40 8.84 -4.81
CA ILE A 22 15.02 9.75 -3.72
C ILE A 22 16.23 10.63 -3.37
N ARG A 23 15.99 11.89 -3.06
CA ARG A 23 17.04 12.73 -2.46
C ARG A 23 17.45 12.13 -1.12
N SER A 24 18.75 11.98 -0.90
CA SER A 24 19.29 11.39 0.34
C SER A 24 18.73 12.06 1.59
N LYS A 25 18.67 13.40 1.61
CA LYS A 25 18.10 14.14 2.73
C LYS A 25 16.63 13.75 2.98
N ASP A 26 15.79 13.74 1.96
CA ASP A 26 14.36 13.41 2.11
C ASP A 26 14.16 11.96 2.55
N TYR A 27 15.01 11.04 2.08
CA TYR A 27 15.00 9.64 2.52
C TYR A 27 15.24 9.50 4.02
N TRP A 28 16.29 10.17 4.53
CA TRP A 28 16.65 10.10 5.95
C TRP A 28 15.68 10.89 6.83
N ASP A 29 15.22 12.06 6.40
CA ASP A 29 14.21 12.84 7.12
C ASP A 29 12.89 12.06 7.27
N ALA A 30 12.53 11.25 6.28
CA ALA A 30 11.37 10.37 6.34
C ALA A 30 11.62 9.07 7.14
N GLY A 31 12.83 8.80 7.63
CA GLY A 31 13.19 7.61 8.37
C GLY A 31 13.48 6.38 7.50
N GLY A 32 13.70 6.55 6.19
CA GLY A 32 14.08 5.48 5.27
C GLY A 32 13.05 4.36 5.10
N LEU A 33 13.45 3.24 4.53
CA LEU A 33 12.64 2.03 4.47
C LEU A 33 12.58 1.34 5.83
N ASP A 34 11.38 0.97 6.27
CA ASP A 34 11.18 0.27 7.55
C ASP A 34 11.47 -1.23 7.38
N GLY A 35 12.65 -1.67 7.83
CA GLY A 35 13.11 -3.05 7.70
C GLY A 35 12.21 -4.10 8.36
N ARG A 36 11.33 -3.69 9.30
CA ARG A 36 10.36 -4.60 9.95
C ARG A 36 9.34 -5.15 8.95
N PHE A 37 9.12 -4.46 7.83
CA PHE A 37 8.24 -4.95 6.76
C PHE A 37 8.80 -6.21 6.07
N PHE A 38 10.13 -6.34 5.98
CA PHE A 38 10.85 -7.40 5.27
C PHE A 38 10.65 -7.33 3.75
N ALA A 39 9.41 -7.41 3.27
CA ALA A 39 9.04 -7.27 1.86
C ALA A 39 7.55 -6.88 1.74
N HIS A 40 7.22 -6.15 0.69
CA HIS A 40 5.89 -5.62 0.36
C HIS A 40 5.39 -4.50 1.29
N ASN A 41 4.96 -3.42 0.68
CA ASN A 41 4.44 -2.18 1.27
C ASN A 41 5.49 -1.27 1.97
N GLU A 42 6.77 -1.64 2.07
CA GLU A 42 7.82 -0.80 2.63
C GLU A 42 8.03 0.48 1.80
N GLU A 43 8.04 0.34 0.48
CA GLU A 43 8.16 1.45 -0.45
C GLU A 43 6.90 2.33 -0.45
N ILE A 44 5.73 1.72 -0.32
CA ILE A 44 4.47 2.46 -0.24
C ILE A 44 4.39 3.24 1.07
N ASP A 45 4.85 2.64 2.18
CA ASP A 45 4.94 3.31 3.48
C ASP A 45 5.89 4.51 3.44
N LEU A 46 7.07 4.36 2.82
CA LEU A 46 8.01 5.46 2.65
C LEU A 46 7.43 6.58 1.77
N CYS A 47 6.86 6.24 0.62
CA CYS A 47 6.21 7.20 -0.26
C CYS A 47 5.09 7.96 0.46
N ARG A 48 4.29 7.24 1.28
CA ARG A 48 3.23 7.87 2.06
C ARG A 48 3.78 8.87 3.07
N ARG A 49 4.85 8.52 3.80
CA ARG A 49 5.52 9.45 4.73
C ARG A 49 6.06 10.68 4.02
N LEU A 50 6.72 10.51 2.88
CA LEU A 50 7.20 11.61 2.05
C LEU A 50 6.06 12.53 1.62
N ARG A 51 4.94 11.96 1.16
CA ARG A 51 3.75 12.75 0.78
C ARG A 51 3.18 13.54 1.97
N LEU A 52 3.10 12.93 3.15
CA LEU A 52 2.64 13.60 4.37
C LEU A 52 3.57 14.75 4.81
N MET A 53 4.85 14.69 4.45
CA MET A 53 5.84 15.75 4.64
C MET A 53 5.81 16.82 3.52
N GLY A 54 4.82 16.80 2.62
CA GLY A 54 4.68 17.75 1.52
C GLY A 54 5.61 17.47 0.34
N ARG A 55 6.23 16.27 0.24
CA ARG A 55 7.07 15.92 -0.90
C ARG A 55 6.22 15.39 -2.05
N GLN A 56 6.60 15.78 -3.26
CA GLN A 56 5.98 15.32 -4.49
C GLN A 56 6.74 14.12 -5.05
N ILE A 57 6.03 13.19 -5.69
CA ILE A 57 6.59 12.00 -6.32
C ILE A 57 6.13 12.01 -7.78
N TYR A 58 7.09 11.87 -8.69
CA TYR A 58 6.83 11.90 -10.13
C TYR A 58 7.22 10.59 -10.80
N CYS A 59 6.40 10.16 -11.76
CA CYS A 59 6.80 9.19 -12.77
C CYS A 59 7.52 9.91 -13.90
N ILE A 60 8.70 9.42 -14.26
CA ILE A 60 9.53 9.92 -15.36
C ILE A 60 9.62 8.79 -16.41
N PRO A 61 8.76 8.78 -17.45
CA PRO A 61 8.65 7.66 -18.39
C PRO A 61 9.91 7.41 -19.21
N GLU A 62 10.75 8.44 -19.41
CA GLU A 62 12.03 8.33 -20.11
C GLU A 62 13.06 7.47 -19.36
N SER A 63 12.82 7.21 -18.07
CA SER A 63 13.67 6.35 -17.24
C SER A 63 13.08 4.95 -17.16
N GLU A 64 13.52 4.06 -18.02
CA GLU A 64 13.04 2.68 -18.10
C GLU A 64 13.98 1.72 -17.38
N VAL A 65 13.40 0.76 -16.64
CA VAL A 65 14.12 -0.36 -16.04
C VAL A 65 13.41 -1.68 -16.29
N TYR A 66 14.19 -2.73 -16.52
CA TYR A 66 13.67 -4.09 -16.64
C TYR A 66 13.69 -4.77 -15.27
N HIS A 67 12.55 -5.24 -14.81
CA HIS A 67 12.40 -5.88 -13.50
C HIS A 67 11.87 -7.31 -13.60
N VAL A 68 12.60 -8.24 -12.97
CA VAL A 68 12.16 -9.64 -12.85
C VAL A 68 11.15 -9.76 -11.70
N GLY A 69 9.87 -9.76 -12.04
CA GLY A 69 8.80 -9.88 -11.05
C GLY A 69 8.82 -11.24 -10.33
N GLY A 70 8.67 -11.22 -9.01
CA GLY A 70 8.56 -12.44 -8.20
C GLY A 70 9.90 -13.07 -7.78
N GLY A 71 11.03 -12.37 -7.94
CA GLY A 71 12.35 -12.86 -7.55
C GLY A 71 12.48 -13.17 -6.05
N THR A 72 11.82 -12.39 -5.18
CA THR A 72 11.90 -12.60 -3.72
C THR A 72 10.93 -13.67 -3.22
N LEU A 73 9.68 -13.65 -3.70
CA LEU A 73 8.64 -14.60 -3.30
C LEU A 73 7.79 -15.02 -4.50
N PRO A 74 7.69 -16.34 -4.79
CA PRO A 74 6.81 -16.85 -5.85
C PRO A 74 5.35 -16.44 -5.63
N LYS A 75 4.59 -16.29 -6.73
CA LYS A 75 3.17 -15.87 -6.67
C LYS A 75 2.29 -16.79 -5.83
N SER A 76 2.59 -18.09 -5.77
CA SER A 76 1.84 -19.12 -5.02
C SER A 76 2.24 -19.26 -3.55
N ASN A 77 3.16 -18.44 -3.05
CA ASN A 77 3.62 -18.56 -1.68
C ASN A 77 2.68 -17.83 -0.70
N PRO A 78 2.01 -18.54 0.25
CA PRO A 78 1.13 -17.90 1.24
C PRO A 78 1.82 -16.84 2.12
N MET A 79 3.17 -16.89 2.24
CA MET A 79 3.95 -15.85 2.91
C MET A 79 3.77 -14.49 2.22
N LYS A 80 3.65 -14.46 0.90
CA LYS A 80 3.38 -13.24 0.16
C LYS A 80 2.04 -12.62 0.55
N THR A 81 0.99 -13.43 0.64
CA THR A 81 -0.34 -12.99 1.10
C THR A 81 -0.26 -12.51 2.55
N PHE A 82 0.40 -13.27 3.43
CA PHE A 82 0.61 -12.87 4.82
C PHE A 82 1.26 -11.49 4.93
N LEU A 83 2.40 -11.29 4.23
CA LEU A 83 3.13 -10.01 4.28
C LEU A 83 2.28 -8.86 3.72
N ASN A 84 1.62 -9.06 2.59
CA ASN A 84 0.77 -8.02 1.99
C ASN A 84 -0.34 -7.56 2.95
N PHE A 85 -1.06 -8.47 3.59
CA PHE A 85 -2.13 -8.11 4.52
C PHE A 85 -1.59 -7.49 5.81
N ARG A 86 -0.57 -8.09 6.45
CA ARG A 86 0.04 -7.59 7.68
C ARG A 86 0.64 -6.20 7.48
N ASN A 87 1.49 -6.07 6.46
CA ASN A 87 2.22 -4.84 6.20
C ASN A 87 1.30 -3.71 5.73
N ASN A 88 0.29 -4.01 4.91
CA ASN A 88 -0.69 -3.01 4.50
C ASN A 88 -1.47 -2.46 5.71
N LEU A 89 -1.91 -3.32 6.64
CA LEU A 89 -2.54 -2.87 7.88
C LEU A 89 -1.61 -2.01 8.73
N THR A 90 -0.32 -2.37 8.80
CA THR A 90 0.70 -1.60 9.52
C THR A 90 0.95 -0.24 8.87
N MET A 91 1.10 -0.21 7.55
CA MET A 91 1.25 1.03 6.80
C MET A 91 0.05 1.96 6.99
N LEU A 92 -1.17 1.44 6.93
CA LEU A 92 -2.38 2.21 7.20
C LEU A 92 -2.39 2.74 8.65
N TYR A 93 -2.02 1.91 9.62
CA TYR A 93 -1.93 2.30 11.02
C TYR A 93 -0.94 3.44 11.24
N LYS A 94 0.26 3.35 10.67
CA LYS A 94 1.30 4.39 10.78
C LYS A 94 0.87 5.73 10.19
N ASN A 95 0.24 5.70 9.01
CA ASN A 95 0.12 6.87 8.13
C ASN A 95 -1.25 7.56 8.13
N LEU A 96 -2.35 6.86 8.46
CA LEU A 96 -3.67 7.48 8.47
C LEU A 96 -3.88 8.37 9.69
N SER A 97 -4.63 9.48 9.51
CA SER A 97 -5.10 10.31 10.62
C SER A 97 -6.04 9.51 11.53
N ASP A 98 -6.25 9.98 12.77
CA ASP A 98 -7.11 9.29 13.73
C ASP A 98 -8.57 9.20 13.26
N ASN A 99 -9.03 10.21 12.52
CA ASN A 99 -10.38 10.24 11.96
C ASN A 99 -10.58 9.20 10.86
N GLU A 100 -9.57 9.06 9.99
CA GLU A 100 -9.59 8.08 8.89
C GLU A 100 -9.38 6.65 9.40
N LEU A 101 -8.47 6.47 10.36
CA LEU A 101 -8.00 5.17 10.81
C LEU A 101 -9.15 4.28 11.29
N LYS A 102 -10.01 4.80 12.15
CA LYS A 102 -11.15 4.03 12.70
C LYS A 102 -12.11 3.53 11.61
N LYS A 103 -12.41 4.38 10.62
CA LYS A 103 -13.29 4.05 9.49
C LYS A 103 -12.63 3.01 8.58
N VAL A 104 -11.38 3.28 8.18
CA VAL A 104 -10.63 2.40 7.27
C VAL A 104 -10.38 1.04 7.89
N MET A 105 -9.98 0.97 9.17
CA MET A 105 -9.71 -0.32 9.83
C MET A 105 -10.95 -1.17 10.02
N ARG A 106 -12.15 -0.56 10.24
CA ARG A 106 -13.43 -1.30 10.25
C ARG A 106 -13.78 -1.86 8.89
N MET A 107 -13.63 -1.05 7.84
CA MET A 107 -13.87 -1.49 6.46
C MET A 107 -12.89 -2.61 6.06
N ARG A 108 -11.60 -2.45 6.38
CA ARG A 108 -10.57 -3.47 6.15
C ARG A 108 -10.85 -4.77 6.90
N TRP A 109 -11.40 -4.68 8.11
CA TRP A 109 -11.82 -5.89 8.84
C TRP A 109 -12.80 -6.73 8.01
N PHE A 110 -13.82 -6.11 7.48
CA PHE A 110 -14.80 -6.79 6.63
C PHE A 110 -14.20 -7.28 5.31
N LEU A 111 -13.51 -6.40 4.59
CA LEU A 111 -12.98 -6.71 3.25
C LEU A 111 -11.85 -7.76 3.29
N ASP A 112 -11.01 -7.76 4.33
CA ASP A 112 -9.95 -8.75 4.44
C ASP A 112 -10.51 -10.17 4.61
N TYR A 113 -11.56 -10.33 5.42
CA TYR A 113 -12.19 -11.64 5.56
C TYR A 113 -13.00 -12.03 4.33
N LEU A 114 -13.66 -11.09 3.68
CA LEU A 114 -14.31 -11.34 2.39
C LEU A 114 -13.31 -11.85 1.35
N ALA A 115 -12.16 -11.21 1.24
CA ALA A 115 -11.08 -11.67 0.36
C ALA A 115 -10.53 -13.04 0.77
N ALA A 116 -10.39 -13.32 2.07
CA ALA A 116 -9.98 -14.64 2.53
C ALA A 116 -10.97 -15.74 2.09
N PHE A 117 -12.26 -15.51 2.24
CA PHE A 117 -13.29 -16.47 1.81
C PHE A 117 -13.35 -16.61 0.29
N GLU A 118 -13.14 -15.53 -0.47
CA GLU A 118 -13.02 -15.61 -1.92
C GLU A 118 -11.84 -16.49 -2.33
N MET A 119 -10.66 -16.31 -1.72
CA MET A 119 -9.49 -17.17 -1.96
C MET A 119 -9.77 -18.65 -1.65
N LEU A 120 -10.57 -18.92 -0.62
CA LEU A 120 -10.95 -20.30 -0.26
C LEU A 120 -11.95 -20.90 -1.25
N ILE A 121 -13.04 -20.18 -1.53
CA ILE A 121 -14.19 -20.72 -2.29
C ILE A 121 -13.88 -20.75 -3.78
N LEU A 122 -13.43 -19.61 -4.34
CA LEU A 122 -13.17 -19.49 -5.77
C LEU A 122 -11.76 -19.94 -6.13
N GLY A 123 -10.77 -19.57 -5.32
CA GLY A 123 -9.38 -19.91 -5.54
C GLY A 123 -8.97 -21.29 -5.04
N ARG A 124 -9.81 -21.98 -4.23
CA ARG A 124 -9.49 -23.24 -3.54
C ARG A 124 -8.12 -23.19 -2.84
N ASN A 125 -7.73 -22.01 -2.37
CA ASN A 125 -6.41 -21.75 -1.79
C ASN A 125 -6.49 -21.65 -0.27
N TRP A 126 -6.36 -22.79 0.38
CA TRP A 126 -6.37 -22.91 1.84
C TRP A 126 -5.18 -22.20 2.52
N GLY A 127 -4.05 -22.16 1.82
CA GLY A 127 -2.83 -21.49 2.30
C GLY A 127 -3.04 -19.99 2.47
N ASP A 128 -3.54 -19.32 1.43
CA ASP A 128 -3.81 -17.88 1.44
C ASP A 128 -4.95 -17.51 2.38
N PHE A 129 -6.01 -18.34 2.43
CA PHE A 129 -7.06 -18.18 3.43
C PHE A 129 -6.49 -18.07 4.85
N LYS A 130 -5.68 -19.06 5.27
CA LYS A 130 -5.03 -19.05 6.59
C LYS A 130 -4.06 -17.87 6.75
N ALA A 131 -3.37 -17.49 5.68
CA ALA A 131 -2.40 -16.39 5.71
C ALA A 131 -3.05 -15.06 6.09
N VAL A 132 -4.26 -14.76 5.61
CA VAL A 132 -5.00 -13.53 5.97
C VAL A 132 -5.30 -13.51 7.48
N PHE A 133 -5.80 -14.60 8.05
CA PHE A 133 -6.07 -14.67 9.50
C PHE A 133 -4.79 -14.51 10.33
N LYS A 134 -3.71 -15.19 9.92
CA LYS A 134 -2.39 -15.05 10.56
C LYS A 134 -1.88 -13.61 10.48
N ALA A 135 -2.03 -12.96 9.33
CA ALA A 135 -1.60 -11.58 9.11
C ALA A 135 -2.32 -10.61 10.05
N ARG A 136 -3.64 -10.73 10.18
CA ARG A 136 -4.41 -9.90 11.09
C ARG A 136 -4.07 -10.13 12.56
N LYS A 137 -3.84 -11.40 12.95
CA LYS A 137 -3.36 -11.74 14.30
C LYS A 137 -1.99 -11.14 14.58
N ALA A 138 -1.05 -11.28 13.63
CA ALA A 138 0.29 -10.71 13.74
C ALA A 138 0.25 -9.18 13.82
N PHE A 139 -0.54 -8.51 12.96
CA PHE A 139 -0.73 -7.06 13.02
C PHE A 139 -1.24 -6.62 14.41
N LYS A 140 -2.24 -7.31 14.96
CA LYS A 140 -2.75 -6.99 16.31
C LYS A 140 -1.68 -7.14 17.39
N ALA A 141 -0.81 -8.15 17.27
CA ALA A 141 0.24 -8.42 18.25
C ALA A 141 1.36 -7.38 18.23
N TRP A 142 1.79 -6.95 17.04
CA TRP A 142 2.95 -6.06 16.89
C TRP A 142 2.60 -4.58 16.69
N ARG A 143 1.31 -4.24 16.59
CA ARG A 143 0.86 -2.86 16.31
C ARG A 143 1.47 -1.83 17.27
N ALA A 144 1.57 -2.16 18.55
CA ALA A 144 2.09 -1.26 19.57
C ALA A 144 3.56 -0.86 19.34
N ASP A 145 4.34 -1.70 18.65
CA ASP A 145 5.75 -1.42 18.30
C ASP A 145 5.88 -0.23 17.32
N PHE A 146 4.77 0.18 16.71
CA PHE A 146 4.69 1.30 15.76
C PHE A 146 4.02 2.56 16.33
N ASP A 147 3.69 2.60 17.61
CA ASP A 147 3.01 3.73 18.23
C ASP A 147 3.87 5.00 18.22
N GLU A 148 5.19 4.84 18.43
CA GLU A 148 6.14 5.95 18.35
C GLU A 148 6.28 6.46 16.93
N ASP A 149 6.50 5.55 15.96
CA ASP A 149 6.55 5.92 14.54
C ASP A 149 5.30 6.70 14.13
N ARG A 150 4.10 6.21 14.54
CA ARG A 150 2.83 6.88 14.26
C ARG A 150 2.81 8.29 14.86
N ARG A 151 3.21 8.46 16.11
CA ARG A 151 3.26 9.78 16.76
C ARG A 151 4.14 10.76 15.98
N GLN A 152 5.34 10.31 15.59
CA GLN A 152 6.28 11.13 14.83
C GLN A 152 5.74 11.50 13.45
N ILE A 153 5.17 10.52 12.71
CA ILE A 153 4.55 10.74 11.40
C ILE A 153 3.38 11.73 11.49
N GLN A 154 2.51 11.60 12.48
CA GLN A 154 1.38 12.52 12.64
C GLN A 154 1.84 13.92 13.09
N ALA A 155 2.89 14.03 13.89
CA ALA A 155 3.46 15.31 14.32
C ALA A 155 4.16 16.05 13.19
N SER A 156 4.83 15.33 12.27
CA SER A 156 5.52 15.90 11.10
C SER A 156 4.60 16.13 9.89
N ARG A 157 3.32 15.79 10.00
CA ARG A 157 2.36 15.87 8.90
C ARG A 157 2.11 17.34 8.51
N GLN A 158 2.46 17.69 7.29
CA GLN A 158 2.20 19.00 6.67
C GLN A 158 0.95 18.97 5.79
N GLU A 159 0.75 17.85 5.08
CA GLU A 159 -0.38 17.67 4.16
C GLU A 159 -1.52 16.91 4.84
N THR A 160 -2.71 17.48 4.81
CA THR A 160 -3.94 16.84 5.31
C THR A 160 -4.63 16.04 4.24
N GLU A 161 -4.51 16.47 2.98
CA GLU A 161 -5.08 15.80 1.80
C GLU A 161 -4.00 15.54 0.77
N ILE A 162 -4.02 14.35 0.18
CA ILE A 162 -3.14 13.95 -0.92
C ILE A 162 -4.04 13.78 -2.16
N PRO A 163 -3.96 14.71 -3.13
CA PRO A 163 -4.88 14.74 -4.28
C PRO A 163 -4.88 13.45 -5.12
N GLN A 164 -3.75 12.73 -5.14
CA GLN A 164 -3.60 11.48 -5.89
C GLN A 164 -4.33 10.29 -5.26
N ILE A 165 -4.94 10.46 -4.08
CA ILE A 165 -5.75 9.40 -3.47
C ILE A 165 -7.16 9.46 -4.03
N TYR A 166 -7.56 8.39 -4.71
CA TYR A 166 -8.93 8.24 -5.18
C TYR A 166 -9.90 8.07 -4.01
N GLN A 167 -10.81 9.03 -3.82
CA GLN A 167 -11.68 9.13 -2.64
C GLN A 167 -12.87 8.17 -2.65
N LYS A 168 -13.12 7.46 -3.76
CA LYS A 168 -14.25 6.53 -3.89
C LYS A 168 -13.78 5.09 -3.77
N SER A 169 -14.67 4.18 -3.38
CA SER A 169 -14.36 2.74 -3.34
C SER A 169 -14.19 2.17 -4.75
N ILE A 170 -12.99 1.72 -5.09
CA ILE A 170 -12.70 1.05 -6.36
C ILE A 170 -13.55 -0.23 -6.50
N LEU A 171 -13.72 -0.99 -5.42
CA LEU A 171 -14.58 -2.19 -5.41
C LEU A 171 -16.02 -1.84 -5.79
N TRP A 172 -16.59 -0.80 -5.19
CA TRP A 172 -17.94 -0.35 -5.54
C TRP A 172 -18.03 0.12 -6.99
N GLN A 173 -17.05 0.88 -7.47
CA GLN A 173 -17.02 1.31 -8.88
C GLN A 173 -16.94 0.14 -9.84
N ASN A 174 -16.12 -0.87 -9.53
CA ASN A 174 -15.96 -2.05 -10.38
C ASN A 174 -17.19 -2.98 -10.32
N TYR A 175 -17.57 -3.44 -9.14
CA TYR A 175 -18.61 -4.49 -9.01
C TYR A 175 -20.03 -3.96 -9.11
N ALA A 176 -20.31 -2.76 -8.59
CA ALA A 176 -21.67 -2.20 -8.62
C ALA A 176 -21.93 -1.28 -9.82
N LYS A 177 -20.90 -0.57 -10.29
CA LYS A 177 -21.03 0.37 -11.43
C LYS A 177 -20.41 -0.14 -12.73
N GLY A 178 -19.82 -1.31 -12.76
CA GLY A 178 -19.24 -1.93 -13.95
C GLY A 178 -18.02 -1.21 -14.53
N LYS A 179 -17.38 -0.30 -13.79
CA LYS A 179 -16.19 0.41 -14.23
C LYS A 179 -14.98 -0.50 -14.18
N LYS A 180 -14.40 -0.83 -15.34
CA LYS A 180 -13.36 -1.85 -15.45
C LYS A 180 -11.96 -1.30 -15.73
N THR A 181 -11.86 -0.04 -16.16
CA THR A 181 -10.60 0.59 -16.53
C THR A 181 -10.32 1.81 -15.69
N PHE A 182 -9.05 2.22 -15.63
CA PHE A 182 -8.66 3.45 -14.94
C PHE A 182 -9.34 4.70 -15.55
N LYS A 183 -9.52 4.73 -16.86
CA LYS A 183 -10.23 5.82 -17.56
C LYS A 183 -11.69 5.95 -17.09
N ASP A 184 -12.35 4.86 -16.76
CA ASP A 184 -13.73 4.89 -16.28
C ASP A 184 -13.84 5.51 -14.87
N LEU A 185 -12.73 5.61 -14.14
CA LEU A 185 -12.67 6.14 -12.78
C LEU A 185 -12.46 7.66 -12.73
N MET A 186 -11.84 8.21 -13.75
CA MET A 186 -11.66 9.64 -13.94
C MET A 186 -12.96 10.25 -14.47
#